data_7b5dc8b376f31364379ad4d1376d49cf
#
_entry.id   7b5dc8b376f31364379ad4d1376d49cf
#
_cell.length_a   1.000
_cell.length_b   1.000
_cell.length_c   1.000
_cell.angle_alpha   90.00
_cell.angle_beta   90.00
_cell.angle_gamma   90.00
#
_symmetry.space_group_name_H-M   'P 1'
#
loop_
_entity.id
_entity.type
_entity.pdbx_description
1 polymer ?
#
loop_
_entity_poly.entity_id
_entity_poly.type
_entity_poly.pdbx_seq_one_letter_code
_entity_poly.pdbx_strand_id
1 'polypeptide(L)'
;LLDPHSAIGVEAARQCRKSTHLPMVTLATAHPAKFPEAVRKAGYPVDPPLPLHMKDLFEREERCTVLPNDLKAVQQFMVMHISQ
;
A
#
# COMPACT_ATOMS: atom_id res chain seq x y z
N LEU A 1 0.22 5.51 13.73
CA LEU A 1 -0.13 4.24 13.07
C LEU A 1 0.42 4.22 11.65
N LEU A 2 1.04 3.11 11.26
CA LEU A 2 1.60 2.88 9.92
C LEU A 2 0.73 1.91 9.14
N ASP A 3 0.77 2.00 7.81
CA ASP A 3 0.25 0.94 6.95
C ASP A 3 1.18 -0.30 7.01
N PRO A 4 0.71 -1.49 6.59
CA PRO A 4 1.49 -2.73 6.70
C PRO A 4 2.84 -2.69 5.97
N HIS A 5 2.90 -2.05 4.81
CA HIS A 5 4.13 -1.96 4.01
C HIS A 5 5.17 -1.07 4.68
N SER A 6 4.75 0.11 5.16
CA SER A 6 5.62 1.03 5.91
C SER A 6 6.11 0.40 7.22
N ALA A 7 5.27 -0.39 7.91
CA ALA A 7 5.64 -1.09 9.12
C ALA A 7 6.76 -2.12 8.88
N ILE A 8 6.69 -2.88 7.77
CA ILE A 8 7.76 -3.79 7.36
C ILE A 8 9.05 -3.03 7.11
N GLY A 9 8.98 -1.89 6.42
CA GLY A 9 10.14 -1.05 6.15
C GLY A 9 10.81 -0.54 7.43
N VAL A 10 10.04 -0.10 8.41
CA VAL A 10 10.56 0.35 9.72
C VAL A 10 11.23 -0.80 10.47
N GLU A 11 10.62 -1.99 10.50
CA GLU A 11 11.21 -3.14 11.19
C GLU A 11 12.50 -3.61 10.51
N ALA A 12 12.50 -3.68 9.18
CA ALA A 12 13.72 -3.97 8.42
C ALA A 12 14.83 -2.96 8.70
N ALA A 13 14.50 -1.67 8.76
CA ALA A 13 15.46 -0.61 9.10
C ALA A 13 16.03 -0.79 10.51
N ARG A 14 15.19 -1.17 11.48
CA ARG A 14 15.65 -1.44 12.87
C ARG A 14 16.62 -2.60 12.94
N GLN A 15 16.33 -3.69 12.23
CA GLN A 15 17.17 -4.89 12.21
C GLN A 15 18.49 -4.68 11.44
N CYS A 16 18.46 -3.90 10.35
CA CYS A 16 19.62 -3.71 9.46
C CYS A 16 20.48 -2.50 9.81
N ARG A 17 20.03 -1.63 10.70
CA ARG A 17 20.76 -0.40 11.06
C ARG A 17 22.09 -0.72 11.72
N LYS A 18 23.17 -0.26 11.09
CA LYS A 18 24.56 -0.49 11.58
C LYS A 18 25.08 0.62 12.49
N SER A 19 24.50 1.82 12.43
CA SER A 19 24.96 2.97 13.21
C SER A 19 23.77 3.80 13.69
N THR A 20 23.81 4.23 14.95
CA THR A 20 22.83 5.13 15.53
C THR A 20 23.11 6.59 15.22
N HIS A 21 24.31 6.92 14.74
CA HIS A 21 24.74 8.27 14.41
C HIS A 21 24.34 8.69 13.00
N LEU A 22 24.05 7.72 12.13
CA LEU A 22 23.61 7.99 10.76
C LEU A 22 22.08 7.96 10.69
N PRO A 23 21.45 8.94 9.99
CA PRO A 23 20.03 8.91 9.72
C PRO A 23 19.64 7.62 8.97
N MET A 24 18.52 7.02 9.37
CA MET A 24 17.87 5.92 8.65
C MET A 24 16.51 6.41 8.15
N VAL A 25 16.34 6.41 6.84
CA VAL A 25 15.12 6.86 6.18
C VAL A 25 14.30 5.65 5.76
N THR A 26 13.05 5.60 6.17
CA THR A 26 12.08 4.59 5.75
C THR A 26 10.92 5.27 5.03
N LEU A 27 10.57 4.78 3.84
CA LEU A 27 9.50 5.37 3.06
C LEU A 27 8.13 4.97 3.60
N ALA A 28 7.27 5.95 3.82
CA ALA A 28 5.86 5.76 4.12
C ALA A 28 5.10 5.65 2.79
N THR A 29 4.71 4.43 2.41
CA THR A 29 4.25 4.12 1.05
C THR A 29 2.74 4.19 0.88
N ALA A 30 1.96 4.14 1.97
CA ALA A 30 0.50 4.20 1.93
C ALA A 30 -0.08 4.69 3.26
N HIS A 31 -1.39 4.93 3.26
CA HIS A 31 -2.13 5.28 4.47
C HIS A 31 -2.75 4.01 5.10
N PRO A 32 -2.71 3.82 6.43
CA PRO A 32 -3.23 2.62 7.09
C PRO A 32 -4.73 2.38 6.85
N ALA A 33 -5.52 3.42 6.63
CA ALA A 33 -6.94 3.31 6.32
C ALA A 33 -7.26 2.51 5.04
N LYS A 34 -6.28 2.31 4.15
CA LYS A 34 -6.42 1.47 2.95
C LYS A 34 -6.39 -0.03 3.28
N PHE A 35 -5.93 -0.41 4.46
CA PHE A 35 -5.69 -1.80 4.86
C PHE A 35 -6.30 -2.11 6.24
N PRO A 36 -7.60 -1.87 6.44
CA PRO A 36 -8.22 -2.01 7.76
C PRO A 36 -8.13 -3.44 8.31
N GLU A 37 -8.26 -4.44 7.44
CA GLU A 37 -8.17 -5.85 7.85
C GLU A 37 -6.76 -6.20 8.38
N ALA A 38 -5.71 -5.77 7.71
CA ALA A 38 -4.34 -6.03 8.15
C ALA A 38 -4.03 -5.29 9.47
N VAL A 39 -4.56 -4.08 9.63
CA VAL A 39 -4.41 -3.30 10.86
C VAL A 39 -5.12 -3.99 12.04
N ARG A 40 -6.33 -4.53 11.82
CA ARG A 40 -7.03 -5.33 12.85
C ARG A 40 -6.27 -6.62 13.20
N LYS A 41 -5.74 -7.34 12.20
CA LYS A 41 -4.91 -8.54 12.42
C LYS A 41 -3.64 -8.24 13.23
N ALA A 42 -3.10 -7.04 13.11
CA ALA A 42 -1.97 -6.57 13.91
C ALA A 42 -2.35 -6.20 15.36
N GLY A 43 -3.61 -6.35 15.74
CA GLY A 43 -4.10 -6.10 17.10
C GLY A 43 -4.60 -4.68 17.35
N TYR A 44 -4.75 -3.85 16.34
CA TYR A 44 -5.34 -2.52 16.51
C TYR A 44 -6.87 -2.63 16.50
N PRO A 45 -7.57 -2.21 17.57
CA PRO A 45 -8.97 -2.58 17.79
C PRO A 45 -9.98 -1.78 16.95
N VAL A 46 -9.54 -0.68 16.34
CA VAL A 46 -10.42 0.25 15.60
C VAL A 46 -9.90 0.42 14.19
N ASP A 47 -10.81 0.49 13.22
CA ASP A 47 -10.43 0.80 11.83
C ASP A 47 -9.81 2.20 11.75
N PRO A 48 -8.68 2.36 11.06
CA PRO A 48 -8.05 3.67 10.90
C PRO A 48 -8.97 4.62 10.16
N PRO A 49 -9.18 5.84 10.64
CA PRO A 49 -10.04 6.82 9.97
C PRO A 49 -9.44 7.22 8.62
N LEU A 50 -10.30 7.41 7.63
CA LEU A 50 -9.89 7.97 6.34
C LEU A 50 -9.45 9.43 6.51
N PRO A 51 -8.39 9.86 5.79
CA PRO A 51 -8.08 11.28 5.68
C PRO A 51 -9.25 12.07 5.12
N LEU A 52 -9.41 13.33 5.53
CA LEU A 52 -10.54 14.16 5.13
C LEU A 52 -10.73 14.26 3.60
N HIS A 53 -9.62 14.38 2.87
CA HIS A 53 -9.62 14.46 1.40
C HIS A 53 -9.93 13.13 0.70
N MET A 54 -10.01 12.04 1.43
CA MET A 54 -10.28 10.69 0.93
C MET A 54 -11.46 10.02 1.66
N LYS A 55 -12.31 10.80 2.31
CA LYS A 55 -13.44 10.30 3.12
C LYS A 55 -14.40 9.39 2.35
N ASP A 56 -14.49 9.58 1.04
CA ASP A 56 -15.35 8.82 0.11
C ASP A 56 -14.60 7.66 -0.60
N LEU A 57 -13.40 7.29 -0.15
CA LEU A 57 -12.56 6.31 -0.85
C LEU A 57 -13.29 4.99 -1.13
N PHE A 58 -14.02 4.47 -0.14
CA PHE A 58 -14.72 3.20 -0.27
C PHE A 58 -16.09 3.29 -0.97
N GLU A 59 -16.57 4.51 -1.24
CA GLU A 59 -17.81 4.78 -1.98
C GLU A 59 -17.54 5.03 -3.47
N ARG A 60 -16.27 5.27 -3.84
CA ARG A 60 -15.89 5.53 -5.23
C ARG A 60 -15.98 4.27 -6.07
N GLU A 61 -16.42 4.44 -7.30
CA GLU A 61 -16.41 3.37 -8.29
C GLU A 61 -14.99 2.88 -8.55
N GLU A 62 -14.78 1.57 -8.42
CA GLU A 62 -13.51 0.95 -8.77
C GLU A 62 -13.36 0.85 -10.28
N ARG A 63 -12.26 1.36 -10.79
CA ARG A 63 -11.88 1.26 -12.20
C ARG A 63 -10.77 0.25 -12.34
N CYS A 64 -11.14 -1.00 -12.56
CA CYS A 64 -10.18 -2.07 -12.77
C CYS A 64 -10.63 -2.99 -13.91
N THR A 65 -9.66 -3.60 -14.56
CA THR A 65 -9.90 -4.66 -15.55
C THR A 65 -9.25 -5.93 -15.05
N VAL A 66 -10.05 -6.98 -14.91
CA VAL A 66 -9.54 -8.30 -14.51
C VAL A 66 -8.93 -8.98 -15.73
N LEU A 67 -7.67 -9.37 -15.62
CA LEU A 67 -6.94 -10.08 -16.67
C LEU A 67 -6.61 -11.48 -16.19
N PRO A 68 -6.50 -12.46 -17.13
CA PRO A 68 -6.00 -13.78 -16.78
C PRO A 68 -4.53 -13.71 -16.34
N ASN A 69 -4.11 -14.66 -15.51
CA ASN A 69 -2.71 -14.79 -15.12
C ASN A 69 -1.88 -15.36 -16.29
N ASP A 70 -1.76 -14.59 -17.35
CA ASP A 70 -1.05 -14.93 -18.59
C ASP A 70 -0.24 -13.72 -19.07
N LEU A 71 1.06 -13.91 -19.25
CA LEU A 71 1.97 -12.84 -19.63
C LEU A 71 1.59 -12.17 -20.95
N LYS A 72 1.20 -12.95 -21.96
CA LYS A 72 0.84 -12.43 -23.29
C LYS A 72 -0.43 -11.61 -23.23
N ALA A 73 -1.43 -12.03 -22.45
CA ALA A 73 -2.67 -11.30 -22.27
C ALA A 73 -2.40 -9.92 -21.60
N VAL A 74 -1.54 -9.89 -20.59
CA VAL A 74 -1.15 -8.64 -19.92
C VAL A 74 -0.38 -7.72 -20.88
N GLN A 75 0.57 -8.25 -21.63
CA GLN A 75 1.34 -7.49 -22.62
C GLN A 75 0.43 -6.88 -23.71
N GLN A 76 -0.50 -7.67 -24.25
CA GLN A 76 -1.47 -7.19 -25.24
C GLN A 76 -2.37 -6.09 -24.69
N PHE A 77 -2.86 -6.26 -23.46
CA PHE A 77 -3.66 -5.24 -22.78
C PHE A 77 -2.88 -3.93 -22.64
N MET A 78 -1.62 -3.99 -22.22
CA MET A 78 -0.76 -2.82 -22.08
C MET A 78 -0.56 -2.12 -23.44
N VAL A 79 -0.24 -2.86 -24.49
CA VAL A 79 -0.02 -2.32 -25.84
C VAL A 79 -1.28 -1.61 -26.36
N MET A 80 -2.45 -2.19 -26.16
CA MET A 80 -3.72 -1.58 -26.58
C MET A 80 -4.04 -0.25 -25.87
N HIS A 81 -3.53 -0.06 -24.64
CA HIS A 81 -3.79 1.14 -23.86
C HIS A 81 -2.69 2.20 -23.94
N ILE A 82 -1.48 1.84 -24.34
CA ILE A 82 -0.38 2.80 -24.56
C ILE A 82 -0.59 3.64 -25.82
N SER A 83 -1.26 3.09 -26.83
CA SER A 83 -1.51 3.76 -28.10
C SER A 83 -2.73 4.70 -28.10
N GLN A 84 -3.34 4.89 -26.94
CA GLN A 84 -4.44 5.85 -26.75
C GLN A 84 -3.87 7.19 -26.17
#